data_272459fea1a4318991ffb4d5a7dcbeb1
#
_entry.id   272459fea1a4318991ffb4d5a7dcbeb1
#
_cell.length_a   1.000
_cell.length_b   1.000
_cell.length_c   1.000
_cell.angle_alpha   90.00
_cell.angle_beta   90.00
_cell.angle_gamma   90.00
#
_symmetry.space_group_name_H-M   'P 1'
#
loop_
_entity.id
_entity.type
_entity.pdbx_description
1 polymer ?
#
loop_
_entity_poly.entity_id
_entity_poly.type
_entity_poly.pdbx_seq_one_letter_code
_entity_poly.pdbx_strand_id
1 'polypeptide(L)'
;ISFSQISPKFLHSNSTSHTWPFSAIAELIDNAYDPDVRARQMWIDRTCIRGLDCLSFMDNGQGLTRAKLHKMLSFGFSKKRALKLHIPVGVYGNGFKSGSMRLGKDAIVFTKTKDTMSVGLLSQSYLKAIGAQRVLVPMITF
;
A
#
# COMPACT_ATOMS: atom_id res chain seq x y z
N ILE A 1 -2.77 17.70 1.10
CA ILE A 1 -3.30 16.32 1.03
C ILE A 1 -3.55 16.00 -0.43
N SER A 2 -2.99 14.89 -0.90
CA SER A 2 -3.17 14.44 -2.27
C SER A 2 -4.47 13.65 -2.40
N PHE A 3 -5.21 13.87 -3.47
CA PHE A 3 -6.44 13.14 -3.78
C PHE A 3 -6.16 11.96 -4.71
N SER A 4 -6.91 10.87 -4.49
CA SER A 4 -6.95 9.73 -5.40
C SER A 4 -8.24 9.77 -6.23
N GLN A 5 -8.20 9.15 -7.40
CA GLN A 5 -9.39 8.96 -8.24
C GLN A 5 -10.26 7.77 -7.77
N ILE A 6 -9.88 7.14 -6.68
CA ILE A 6 -10.54 5.94 -6.15
C ILE A 6 -11.60 6.35 -5.13
N SER A 7 -12.75 5.66 -5.13
CA SER A 7 -13.74 5.81 -4.07
C SER A 7 -13.34 4.99 -2.83
N PRO A 8 -13.71 5.42 -1.60
CA PRO A 8 -13.46 4.65 -0.40
C PRO A 8 -14.07 3.23 -0.42
N LYS A 9 -15.21 3.07 -1.08
CA LYS A 9 -15.86 1.76 -1.25
C LYS A 9 -15.00 0.77 -2.03
N PHE A 10 -14.15 1.25 -2.93
CA PHE A 10 -13.25 0.41 -3.69
C PHE A 10 -12.22 -0.27 -2.79
N LEU A 11 -11.71 0.40 -1.76
CA LEU A 11 -10.74 -0.20 -0.84
C LEU A 11 -11.33 -1.42 -0.13
N HIS A 12 -12.58 -1.33 0.31
CA HIS A 12 -13.27 -2.47 0.91
C HIS A 12 -13.53 -3.57 -0.11
N SER A 13 -14.12 -3.25 -1.25
CA SER A 13 -14.41 -4.21 -2.32
C SER A 13 -13.16 -4.94 -2.83
N ASN A 14 -12.07 -4.20 -3.01
CA ASN A 14 -10.79 -4.78 -3.44
C ASN A 14 -10.20 -5.73 -2.39
N SER A 15 -10.37 -5.42 -1.10
CA SER A 15 -9.88 -6.27 0.00
C SER A 15 -10.62 -7.61 0.08
N THR A 16 -11.87 -7.68 -0.35
CA THR A 16 -12.68 -8.93 -0.33
C THR A 16 -12.24 -9.95 -1.39
N SER A 17 -11.34 -9.59 -2.31
CA SER A 17 -10.73 -10.53 -3.26
C SER A 17 -9.89 -11.62 -2.56
N HIS A 18 -9.39 -11.34 -1.36
CA HIS A 18 -8.66 -12.30 -0.54
C HIS A 18 -9.61 -13.01 0.42
N THR A 19 -9.98 -14.27 0.10
CA THR A 19 -10.78 -15.13 0.98
C THR A 19 -9.93 -15.74 2.10
N TRP A 20 -8.63 -15.86 1.89
CA TRP A 20 -7.66 -16.42 2.83
C TRP A 20 -6.63 -15.36 3.24
N PRO A 21 -6.45 -15.10 4.57
CA PRO A 21 -5.56 -14.02 5.04
C PRO A 21 -4.12 -14.14 4.56
N PHE A 22 -3.61 -15.36 4.39
CA PHE A 22 -2.24 -15.57 3.91
C PHE A 22 -2.04 -15.17 2.45
N SER A 23 -3.08 -15.15 1.62
CA SER A 23 -2.96 -14.58 0.26
C SER A 23 -2.72 -13.07 0.32
N ALA A 24 -3.29 -12.38 1.30
CA ALA A 24 -3.02 -10.97 1.54
C ALA A 24 -1.58 -10.73 2.00
N ILE A 25 -1.05 -11.59 2.85
CA ILE A 25 0.36 -11.56 3.26
C ILE A 25 1.28 -11.83 2.07
N ALA A 26 0.96 -12.81 1.24
CA ALA A 26 1.73 -13.13 0.04
C ALA A 26 1.86 -11.93 -0.90
N GLU A 27 0.80 -11.16 -1.11
CA GLU A 27 0.83 -9.93 -1.90
C GLU A 27 1.84 -8.90 -1.36
N LEU A 28 1.95 -8.77 -0.04
CA LEU A 28 2.91 -7.87 0.58
C LEU A 28 4.35 -8.40 0.47
N ILE A 29 4.53 -9.72 0.53
CA ILE A 29 5.82 -10.36 0.29
C ILE A 29 6.26 -10.16 -1.16
N ASP A 30 5.36 -10.34 -2.12
CA ASP A 30 5.64 -10.15 -3.54
C ASP A 30 6.11 -8.72 -3.84
N ASN A 31 5.56 -7.72 -3.14
CA ASN A 31 6.03 -6.34 -3.27
C ASN A 31 7.50 -6.17 -2.87
N ALA A 32 7.96 -6.87 -1.84
CA ALA A 32 9.37 -6.82 -1.42
C ALA A 32 10.29 -7.52 -2.44
N TYR A 33 9.79 -8.56 -3.11
CA TYR A 33 10.50 -9.29 -4.16
C TYR A 33 10.47 -8.61 -5.54
N ASP A 34 9.69 -7.55 -5.70
CA ASP A 34 9.61 -6.82 -6.97
C ASP A 34 11.03 -6.41 -7.43
N PRO A 35 11.38 -6.62 -8.72
CA PRO A 35 12.68 -6.25 -9.27
C PRO A 35 13.07 -4.78 -9.05
N ASP A 36 12.08 -3.90 -8.92
CA ASP A 36 12.30 -2.48 -8.62
C ASP A 36 12.61 -2.23 -7.13
N VAL A 37 12.20 -3.12 -6.24
CA VAL A 37 12.45 -3.01 -4.79
C VAL A 37 13.76 -3.65 -4.39
N ARG A 38 14.06 -4.83 -4.95
CA ARG A 38 15.32 -5.58 -4.72
C ARG A 38 15.60 -5.87 -3.25
N ALA A 39 14.58 -6.14 -2.46
CA ALA A 39 14.77 -6.55 -1.09
C ALA A 39 15.47 -7.92 -1.03
N ARG A 40 16.38 -8.06 -0.08
CA ARG A 40 17.07 -9.33 0.21
C ARG A 40 16.55 -9.98 1.47
N GLN A 41 15.92 -9.20 2.32
CA GLN A 41 15.37 -9.64 3.60
C GLN A 41 14.04 -8.95 3.84
N MET A 42 13.14 -9.67 4.48
CA MET A 42 11.86 -9.16 4.92
C MET A 42 11.57 -9.68 6.32
N TRP A 43 11.01 -8.82 7.14
CA TRP A 43 10.55 -9.14 8.49
C TRP A 43 9.06 -8.92 8.58
N ILE A 44 8.38 -9.90 9.16
CA ILE A 44 6.95 -9.81 9.48
C ILE A 44 6.85 -9.99 10.99
N ASP A 45 6.26 -9.01 11.67
CA ASP A 45 6.20 -9.00 13.12
C ASP A 45 4.89 -8.37 13.61
N ARG A 46 4.66 -8.51 14.93
CA ARG A 46 3.58 -7.85 15.65
C ARG A 46 4.16 -6.70 16.46
N THR A 47 3.55 -5.54 16.33
CA THR A 47 3.92 -4.35 17.11
C THR A 47 2.69 -3.71 17.74
N CYS A 48 2.89 -2.87 18.74
CA CYS A 48 1.83 -2.12 19.39
C CYS A 48 2.07 -0.62 19.18
N ILE A 49 1.09 0.06 18.59
CA ILE A 49 1.13 1.51 18.38
C ILE A 49 -0.05 2.12 19.15
N ARG A 50 0.25 2.92 20.17
CA ARG A 50 -0.76 3.57 21.03
C ARG A 50 -1.82 2.61 21.58
N GLY A 51 -1.40 1.42 22.01
CA GLY A 51 -2.30 0.41 22.55
C GLY A 51 -3.06 -0.43 21.50
N LEU A 52 -2.80 -0.20 20.22
CA LEU A 52 -3.39 -0.98 19.12
C LEU A 52 -2.39 -2.01 18.62
N ASP A 53 -2.82 -3.25 18.53
CA ASP A 53 -2.04 -4.31 17.89
C ASP A 53 -1.96 -4.10 16.40
N CYS A 54 -0.75 -4.14 15.85
CA CYS A 54 -0.47 -3.94 14.45
C CYS A 54 0.40 -5.08 13.91
N LEU A 55 0.19 -5.46 12.66
CA LEU A 55 1.16 -6.25 11.90
C LEU A 55 2.13 -5.28 11.24
N SER A 56 3.41 -5.58 11.32
CA SER A 56 4.47 -4.85 10.63
C SER A 56 5.11 -5.71 9.55
N PHE A 57 5.35 -5.10 8.40
CA PHE A 57 6.04 -5.67 7.26
C PHE A 57 7.19 -4.74 6.92
N MET A 58 8.41 -5.21 7.05
CA MET A 58 9.60 -4.41 6.78
C MET A 58 10.50 -5.15 5.81
N ASP A 59 11.04 -4.44 4.84
CA ASP A 59 12.05 -4.96 3.92
C ASP A 59 13.28 -4.05 3.89
N ASN A 60 14.38 -4.57 3.37
CA ASN A 60 15.62 -3.83 3.18
C ASN A 60 15.88 -3.46 1.71
N GLY A 61 14.83 -3.29 0.93
CA GLY A 61 14.90 -2.88 -0.47
C GLY A 61 15.28 -1.42 -0.65
N GLN A 62 15.18 -0.95 -1.89
CA GLN A 62 15.58 0.42 -2.27
C GLN A 62 14.60 1.51 -1.82
N GLY A 63 13.47 1.13 -1.26
CA GLY A 63 12.39 2.04 -0.90
C GLY A 63 11.67 2.64 -2.11
N LEU A 64 10.73 3.52 -1.82
CA LEU A 64 9.91 4.20 -2.82
C LEU A 64 10.19 5.69 -2.83
N THR A 65 10.33 6.27 -4.00
CA THR A 65 10.27 7.73 -4.15
C THR A 65 8.88 8.24 -3.78
N ARG A 66 8.76 9.53 -3.44
CA ARG A 66 7.46 10.15 -3.17
C ARG A 66 6.42 9.86 -4.26
N ALA A 67 6.81 9.96 -5.52
CA ALA A 67 5.92 9.72 -6.66
C ALA A 67 5.45 8.25 -6.71
N LYS A 68 6.35 7.29 -6.50
CA LYS A 68 6.02 5.86 -6.45
C LYS A 68 5.13 5.53 -5.25
N LEU A 69 5.43 6.08 -4.07
CA LEU A 69 4.58 5.92 -2.89
C LEU A 69 3.18 6.48 -3.12
N HIS A 70 3.07 7.70 -3.66
CA HIS A 70 1.78 8.29 -4.02
C HIS A 70 1.01 7.40 -5.00
N LYS A 71 1.68 6.88 -6.03
CA LYS A 71 1.08 5.97 -7.01
C LYS A 71 0.57 4.70 -6.34
N MET A 72 1.36 4.07 -5.48
CA MET A 72 0.98 2.87 -4.74
C MET A 72 -0.25 3.09 -3.86
N LEU A 73 -0.35 4.24 -3.20
CA LEU A 73 -1.46 4.55 -2.29
C LEU A 73 -2.71 5.07 -3.02
N SER A 74 -2.56 5.75 -4.15
CA SER A 74 -3.65 6.50 -4.80
C SER A 74 -4.23 5.84 -6.04
N PHE A 75 -3.48 5.01 -6.77
CA PHE A 75 -4.00 4.37 -7.98
C PHE A 75 -4.62 3.01 -7.69
N GLY A 76 -5.89 2.86 -8.08
CA GLY A 76 -6.62 1.59 -7.99
C GLY A 76 -6.88 0.94 -9.34
N PHE A 77 -6.95 1.70 -10.40
CA PHE A 77 -7.13 1.19 -11.76
C PHE A 77 -6.65 2.23 -12.78
N SER A 78 -5.66 1.88 -13.56
CA SER A 78 -5.48 2.53 -14.84
C SER A 78 -6.35 1.80 -15.86
N LYS A 79 -7.38 2.47 -16.39
CA LYS A 79 -8.13 2.01 -17.57
C LYS A 79 -7.29 1.97 -18.85
N LYS A 80 -5.99 2.19 -18.77
CA LYS A 80 -5.11 2.04 -19.92
C LYS A 80 -4.82 0.55 -20.08
N ARG A 81 -5.41 -0.01 -21.16
CA ARG A 81 -5.17 -1.32 -21.73
C ARG A 81 -3.83 -1.90 -21.31
N ALA A 82 -3.88 -3.02 -20.60
CA ALA A 82 -2.76 -3.93 -20.52
C ALA A 82 -2.40 -4.38 -21.94
N LEU A 83 -1.49 -3.68 -22.57
CA LEU A 83 -0.71 -4.29 -23.64
C LEU A 83 0.00 -5.47 -23.00
N LYS A 84 -0.12 -6.64 -23.63
CA LYS A 84 0.44 -7.93 -23.25
C LYS A 84 1.99 -7.89 -23.23
N LEU A 85 2.56 -7.17 -22.29
CA LEU A 85 3.98 -7.19 -22.02
C LEU A 85 4.11 -7.39 -20.52
N HIS A 86 5.00 -8.24 -20.08
CA HIS A 86 5.27 -8.58 -18.69
C HIS A 86 5.30 -7.31 -17.81
N ILE A 87 4.16 -7.02 -17.20
CA ILE A 87 4.02 -5.89 -16.30
C ILE A 87 4.53 -6.39 -14.95
N PRO A 88 5.54 -5.76 -14.32
CA PRO A 88 6.01 -6.14 -12.99
C PRO A 88 4.83 -6.19 -12.01
N VAL A 89 4.77 -7.25 -11.21
CA VAL A 89 3.82 -7.39 -10.12
C VAL A 89 4.00 -6.17 -9.22
N GLY A 90 2.95 -5.40 -8.94
CA GLY A 90 3.06 -4.22 -8.08
C GLY A 90 3.03 -2.84 -8.78
N VAL A 91 3.12 -2.76 -10.10
CA VAL A 91 3.13 -1.49 -10.86
C VAL A 91 1.98 -0.54 -10.51
N TYR A 92 0.84 -1.05 -10.04
CA TYR A 92 -0.38 -0.26 -9.78
C TYR A 92 -0.79 -0.18 -8.30
N GLY A 93 -0.02 -0.76 -7.37
CA GLY A 93 -0.35 -0.78 -5.95
C GLY A 93 -1.64 -1.55 -5.60
N ASN A 94 -2.18 -2.36 -6.51
CA ASN A 94 -3.40 -3.14 -6.27
C ASN A 94 -3.16 -4.25 -5.26
N GLY A 95 -2.03 -4.96 -5.38
CA GLY A 95 -1.63 -5.98 -4.42
C GLY A 95 -1.44 -5.39 -3.02
N PHE A 96 -0.77 -4.23 -2.91
CA PHE A 96 -0.63 -3.52 -1.64
C PHE A 96 -2.01 -3.16 -1.05
N LYS A 97 -2.89 -2.54 -1.84
CA LYS A 97 -4.22 -2.13 -1.34
C LYS A 97 -5.09 -3.31 -0.96
N SER A 98 -5.18 -4.33 -1.79
CA SER A 98 -5.99 -5.51 -1.48
C SER A 98 -5.45 -6.28 -0.27
N GLY A 99 -4.14 -6.45 -0.18
CA GLY A 99 -3.47 -7.14 0.92
C GLY A 99 -3.57 -6.36 2.23
N SER A 100 -3.11 -5.10 2.25
CA SER A 100 -3.10 -4.29 3.47
C SER A 100 -4.51 -4.06 4.02
N MET A 101 -5.48 -3.75 3.15
CA MET A 101 -6.86 -3.48 3.56
C MET A 101 -7.64 -4.75 3.95
N ARG A 102 -7.15 -5.94 3.59
CA ARG A 102 -7.68 -7.21 4.10
C ARG A 102 -7.18 -7.52 5.50
N LEU A 103 -5.91 -7.19 5.79
CA LEU A 103 -5.28 -7.42 7.09
C LEU A 103 -5.68 -6.38 8.13
N GLY A 104 -6.00 -5.16 7.70
CA GLY A 104 -6.42 -4.08 8.58
C GLY A 104 -7.24 -3.01 7.84
N LYS A 105 -7.84 -2.11 8.58
CA LYS A 105 -8.57 -0.96 8.01
C LYS A 105 -7.65 0.22 7.69
N ASP A 106 -6.48 0.23 8.29
CA ASP A 106 -5.54 1.34 8.24
C ASP A 106 -4.14 0.82 7.97
N ALA A 107 -3.41 1.49 7.12
CA ALA A 107 -2.01 1.17 6.81
C ALA A 107 -1.17 2.45 6.79
N ILE A 108 -0.06 2.44 7.52
CA ILE A 108 0.97 3.47 7.46
C ILE A 108 2.19 2.89 6.76
N VAL A 109 2.69 3.60 5.77
CA VAL A 109 3.86 3.19 5.01
C VAL A 109 4.99 4.17 5.28
N PHE A 110 6.09 3.64 5.79
CA PHE A 110 7.37 4.35 5.90
C PHE A 110 8.27 3.86 4.78
N THR A 111 8.89 4.76 4.07
CA THR A 111 9.82 4.38 3.01
C THR A 111 11.03 5.30 2.99
N LYS A 112 12.18 4.73 2.69
CA LYS A 112 13.45 5.45 2.60
C LYS A 112 14.16 5.05 1.32
N THR A 113 14.52 6.05 0.53
CA THR A 113 15.44 5.91 -0.59
C THR A 113 16.81 6.47 -0.20
N LYS A 114 17.73 6.48 -1.13
CA LYS A 114 19.03 7.14 -0.94
C LYS A 114 18.89 8.62 -0.58
N ASP A 115 17.91 9.30 -1.16
CA ASP A 115 17.81 10.77 -1.14
C ASP A 115 16.64 11.29 -0.30
N THR A 116 15.64 10.47 -0.01
CA THR A 116 14.40 10.93 0.64
C THR A 116 13.85 9.90 1.60
N MET A 117 13.14 10.39 2.61
CA MET A 117 12.26 9.58 3.47
C MET A 117 10.84 10.08 3.32
N SER A 118 9.89 9.15 3.24
CA SER A 118 8.48 9.51 3.13
C SER A 118 7.62 8.63 4.02
N VAL A 119 6.53 9.23 4.50
CA VAL A 119 5.47 8.53 5.23
C VAL A 119 4.16 8.77 4.49
N GLY A 120 3.40 7.72 4.29
CA GLY A 120 2.08 7.79 3.68
C GLY A 120 1.04 7.02 4.47
N LEU A 121 -0.20 7.49 4.45
CA LEU A 121 -1.32 6.88 5.15
C LEU A 121 -2.40 6.46 4.14
N LEU A 122 -2.84 5.20 4.22
CA LEU A 122 -4.05 4.70 3.60
C LEU A 122 -4.97 4.18 4.70
N SER A 123 -6.10 4.85 4.94
CA SER A 123 -6.93 4.59 6.11
C SER A 123 -8.41 4.67 5.78
N GLN A 124 -9.11 3.54 5.87
CA GLN A 124 -10.56 3.50 5.77
C GLN A 124 -11.22 4.18 6.97
N SER A 125 -10.64 4.05 8.16
CA SER A 125 -11.14 4.67 9.39
C SER A 125 -11.11 6.20 9.28
N TYR A 126 -10.01 6.76 8.81
CA TYR A 126 -9.87 8.20 8.58
C TYR A 126 -10.85 8.70 7.51
N LEU A 127 -10.93 8.03 6.37
CA LEU A 127 -11.82 8.41 5.28
C LEU A 127 -13.30 8.42 5.72
N LYS A 128 -13.68 7.43 6.53
CA LYS A 128 -15.03 7.35 7.11
C LYS A 128 -15.28 8.50 8.09
N ALA A 129 -14.33 8.77 8.98
CA ALA A 129 -14.46 9.82 9.99
C ALA A 129 -14.66 11.22 9.38
N ILE A 130 -14.02 11.50 8.24
CA ILE A 130 -14.13 12.82 7.56
C ILE A 130 -15.20 12.84 6.47
N GLY A 131 -15.99 11.77 6.29
CA GLY A 131 -17.01 11.68 5.24
C GLY A 131 -16.47 11.82 3.82
N ALA A 132 -15.26 11.31 3.56
CA ALA A 132 -14.57 11.49 2.29
C ALA A 132 -15.32 10.81 1.14
N GLN A 133 -15.51 11.55 0.04
CA GLN A 133 -16.08 11.03 -1.21
C GLN A 133 -15.01 10.42 -2.12
N ARG A 134 -13.75 10.72 -1.86
CA ARG A 134 -12.57 10.19 -2.57
C ARG A 134 -11.50 9.77 -1.58
N VAL A 135 -10.64 8.85 -2.01
CA VAL A 135 -9.51 8.45 -1.19
C VAL A 135 -8.52 9.62 -1.08
N LEU A 136 -8.31 10.07 0.14
CA LEU A 136 -7.27 11.02 0.51
C LEU A 136 -6.05 10.25 0.97
N VAL A 137 -4.90 10.63 0.49
CA VAL A 137 -3.62 10.03 0.82
C VAL A 137 -2.71 11.07 1.46
N PRO A 138 -2.78 11.24 2.80
CA PRO A 138 -1.83 12.07 3.51
C PRO A 138 -0.42 11.54 3.33
N MET A 139 0.50 12.40 2.94
CA MET A 139 1.90 12.05 2.74
C MET A 139 2.82 13.20 3.17
N ILE A 140 3.94 12.84 3.81
CA ILE A 140 5.03 13.75 4.17
C ILE A 140 6.32 13.19 3.60
N THR A 141 7.17 14.06 3.06
CA THR A 141 8.50 13.71 2.55
C THR A 141 9.54 14.64 3.13
N PHE A 142 10.65 14.07 3.55
CA PHE A 142 11.80 14.74 4.15
C PHE A 142 13.03 14.57 3.28
#